data_1748f3e52f9569ac9131523ba3fc822a
#
_entry.id   1748f3e52f9569ac9131523ba3fc822a
#
_cell.length_a   1.000
_cell.length_b   1.000
_cell.length_c   1.000
_cell.angle_alpha   90.00
_cell.angle_beta   90.00
_cell.angle_gamma   90.00
#
_symmetry.space_group_name_H-M   'P 1'
#
loop_
_entity.id
_entity.type
_entity.pdbx_description
1 polymer ?
#
loop_
_entity_poly.entity_id
_entity_poly.type
_entity_poly.pdbx_seq_one_letter_code
_entity_poly.pdbx_strand_id
1 'polypeptide(L)'
;MTFNKVLLSWIVILIITTSIYLFWQLGDINDVFNQSILINVRLPRLLEALLTGMILTVAGLIFQTVLNNALADSFTLGLASGATFGSGLALFLGLTTLWIPVFSITFSFITLITVLVMTSVLSQGYPVRILILSGLMIGALFNSLLYFLILLKPRKLNTIANYLFGGFGDAEYSNVSIIAITFIIALFGIFIILNQLKLLQLGELKSQSLGLNVQLITYIALCIASMITAINVAYVGIIGFIGMVIPQLIRKWQWKQSLGRQLALNIVIGGQIMVMADFIGSHILSPVQIPASIIIALIGIPVLFYMLISQSKRLH
;
A
#
# COMPACT_ATOMS: atom_id res chain seq x y z
N MET A 1 -17.83 -21.55 3.25
CA MET A 1 -18.20 -20.64 4.38
C MET A 1 -18.97 -19.46 3.81
N THR A 2 -20.01 -18.99 4.51
CA THR A 2 -20.67 -17.73 4.15
C THR A 2 -19.74 -16.55 4.39
N PHE A 3 -19.86 -15.48 3.57
CA PHE A 3 -19.02 -14.27 3.70
C PHE A 3 -18.92 -13.74 5.13
N ASN A 4 -20.09 -13.64 5.82
CA ASN A 4 -20.13 -13.12 7.19
C ASN A 4 -19.30 -13.96 8.19
N LYS A 5 -19.29 -15.29 8.05
CA LYS A 5 -18.47 -16.16 8.90
C LYS A 5 -16.98 -15.95 8.65
N VAL A 6 -16.58 -15.77 7.39
CA VAL A 6 -15.19 -15.49 7.02
C VAL A 6 -14.76 -14.13 7.58
N LEU A 7 -15.56 -13.09 7.36
CA LEU A 7 -15.24 -11.74 7.85
C LEU A 7 -15.15 -11.73 9.39
N LEU A 8 -16.12 -12.36 10.07
CA LEU A 8 -16.12 -12.44 11.53
C LEU A 8 -14.90 -13.19 12.07
N SER A 9 -14.50 -14.30 11.43
CA SER A 9 -13.30 -15.04 11.86
C SER A 9 -12.04 -14.18 11.75
N TRP A 10 -11.88 -13.41 10.68
CA TRP A 10 -10.73 -12.52 10.51
C TRP A 10 -10.76 -11.34 11.49
N ILE A 11 -11.94 -10.80 11.82
CA ILE A 11 -12.07 -9.75 12.87
C ILE A 11 -11.66 -10.31 14.25
N VAL A 12 -12.08 -11.53 14.58
CA VAL A 12 -11.69 -12.17 15.85
C VAL A 12 -10.17 -12.39 15.89
N ILE A 13 -9.58 -12.88 14.81
CA ILE A 13 -8.12 -13.05 14.69
C ILE A 13 -7.42 -11.69 14.85
N LEU A 14 -7.94 -10.63 14.23
CA LEU A 14 -7.39 -9.28 14.35
C LEU A 14 -7.41 -8.79 15.82
N ILE A 15 -8.51 -8.98 16.54
CA ILE A 15 -8.62 -8.60 17.95
C ILE A 15 -7.60 -9.38 18.80
N ILE A 16 -7.46 -10.68 18.57
CA ILE A 16 -6.50 -11.51 19.30
C ILE A 16 -5.07 -11.06 19.05
N THR A 17 -4.70 -10.85 17.79
CA THR A 17 -3.32 -10.46 17.43
C THR A 17 -2.98 -9.05 17.87
N THR A 18 -3.92 -8.10 17.81
CA THR A 18 -3.71 -6.75 18.33
C THR A 18 -3.56 -6.76 19.86
N SER A 19 -4.31 -7.60 20.55
CA SER A 19 -4.15 -7.79 21.99
C SER A 19 -2.78 -8.39 22.34
N ILE A 20 -2.36 -9.43 21.61
CA ILE A 20 -1.02 -10.01 21.79
C ILE A 20 0.06 -8.94 21.51
N TYR A 21 -0.06 -8.17 20.43
CA TYR A 21 0.89 -7.12 20.06
C TYR A 21 1.07 -6.08 21.16
N LEU A 22 -0.02 -5.63 21.78
CA LEU A 22 0.02 -4.60 22.82
C LEU A 22 0.61 -5.10 24.13
N PHE A 23 0.22 -6.32 24.55
CA PHE A 23 0.54 -6.82 25.89
C PHE A 23 1.72 -7.80 25.95
N TRP A 24 2.29 -8.20 24.82
CA TRP A 24 3.44 -9.10 24.79
C TRP A 24 4.63 -8.51 25.54
N GLN A 25 5.10 -9.18 26.58
CA GLN A 25 6.25 -8.76 27.40
C GLN A 25 6.17 -7.30 27.93
N LEU A 26 4.94 -6.80 28.19
CA LEU A 26 4.76 -5.43 28.69
C LEU A 26 5.15 -5.27 30.17
N GLY A 27 5.07 -6.35 30.96
CA GLY A 27 5.22 -6.30 32.41
C GLY A 27 3.91 -5.94 33.14
N ASP A 28 4.03 -5.36 34.35
CA ASP A 28 2.84 -4.97 35.13
C ASP A 28 2.18 -3.72 34.51
N ILE A 29 0.90 -3.84 34.21
CA ILE A 29 0.09 -2.77 33.61
C ILE A 29 -0.13 -1.61 34.59
N ASN A 30 -0.03 -1.83 35.90
CA ASN A 30 -0.21 -0.78 36.90
C ASN A 30 1.03 0.11 37.03
N ASP A 31 2.16 -0.27 36.46
CA ASP A 31 3.36 0.56 36.42
C ASP A 31 3.20 1.72 35.43
N VAL A 32 3.42 2.94 35.88
CA VAL A 32 3.31 4.17 35.08
C VAL A 32 4.24 4.14 33.87
N PHE A 33 5.42 3.53 33.98
CA PHE A 33 6.36 3.37 32.88
C PHE A 33 5.82 2.46 31.78
N ASN A 34 5.25 1.30 32.17
CA ASN A 34 4.64 0.36 31.22
C ASN A 34 3.40 0.95 30.56
N GLN A 35 2.58 1.71 31.27
CA GLN A 35 1.46 2.47 30.70
C GLN A 35 1.93 3.48 29.66
N SER A 36 3.01 4.20 29.96
CA SER A 36 3.59 5.17 29.00
C SER A 36 4.10 4.49 27.74
N ILE A 37 4.76 3.34 27.85
CA ILE A 37 5.19 2.54 26.67
C ILE A 37 3.97 2.08 25.87
N LEU A 38 2.92 1.58 26.54
CA LEU A 38 1.72 1.09 25.90
C LEU A 38 1.04 2.20 25.07
N ILE A 39 0.83 3.36 25.70
CA ILE A 39 0.07 4.45 25.09
C ILE A 39 0.92 5.22 24.08
N ASN A 40 2.16 5.59 24.41
CA ASN A 40 2.93 6.51 23.58
C ASN A 40 3.82 5.84 22.54
N VAL A 41 4.08 4.52 22.65
CA VAL A 41 4.94 3.79 21.71
C VAL A 41 4.17 2.69 20.98
N ARG A 42 3.58 1.73 21.73
CA ARG A 42 2.97 0.56 21.11
C ARG A 42 1.66 0.87 20.38
N LEU A 43 0.83 1.70 20.97
CA LEU A 43 -0.50 2.00 20.40
C LEU A 43 -0.40 2.79 19.08
N PRO A 44 0.36 3.90 18.95
CA PRO A 44 0.52 4.59 17.67
C PRO A 44 1.18 3.69 16.62
N ARG A 45 2.19 2.90 16.99
CA ARG A 45 2.84 1.93 16.09
C ARG A 45 1.87 0.88 15.57
N LEU A 46 1.04 0.29 16.44
CA LEU A 46 0.00 -0.65 16.05
C LEU A 46 -1.01 -0.02 15.09
N LEU A 47 -1.50 1.19 15.40
CA LEU A 47 -2.49 1.90 14.58
C LEU A 47 -1.92 2.25 13.20
N GLU A 48 -0.67 2.70 13.15
CA GLU A 48 0.00 3.03 11.88
C GLU A 48 0.22 1.78 11.04
N ALA A 49 0.66 0.66 11.63
CA ALA A 49 0.79 -0.62 10.94
C ALA A 49 -0.56 -1.13 10.41
N LEU A 50 -1.62 -1.06 11.22
CA LEU A 50 -2.96 -1.47 10.84
C LEU A 50 -3.47 -0.65 9.65
N LEU A 51 -3.41 0.68 9.73
CA LEU A 51 -3.85 1.58 8.67
C LEU A 51 -3.05 1.38 7.38
N THR A 52 -1.73 1.24 7.48
CA THR A 52 -0.86 0.97 6.33
C THR A 52 -1.26 -0.30 5.59
N GLY A 53 -1.50 -1.40 6.32
CA GLY A 53 -1.95 -2.64 5.72
C GLY A 53 -3.31 -2.49 5.03
N MET A 54 -4.26 -1.80 5.65
CA MET A 54 -5.57 -1.49 5.07
C MET A 54 -5.43 -0.67 3.78
N ILE A 55 -4.66 0.42 3.83
CA ILE A 55 -4.46 1.35 2.71
C ILE A 55 -3.83 0.65 1.52
N LEU A 56 -2.71 -0.05 1.72
CA LEU A 56 -1.98 -0.66 0.62
C LEU A 56 -2.76 -1.77 -0.05
N THR A 57 -3.54 -2.57 0.71
CA THR A 57 -4.39 -3.61 0.12
C THR A 57 -5.61 -3.06 -0.60
N VAL A 58 -6.20 -1.98 -0.10
CA VAL A 58 -7.30 -1.27 -0.78
C VAL A 58 -6.79 -0.62 -2.08
N ALA A 59 -5.66 0.09 -2.02
CA ALA A 59 -5.04 0.68 -3.20
C ALA A 59 -4.69 -0.40 -4.25
N GLY A 60 -4.09 -1.51 -3.80
CA GLY A 60 -3.78 -2.65 -4.65
C GLY A 60 -5.02 -3.26 -5.32
N LEU A 61 -6.13 -3.42 -4.57
CA LEU A 61 -7.39 -3.89 -5.14
C LEU A 61 -7.91 -2.95 -6.24
N ILE A 62 -7.78 -1.63 -6.05
CA ILE A 62 -8.17 -0.63 -7.05
C ILE A 62 -7.28 -0.71 -8.27
N PHE A 63 -5.95 -0.70 -8.10
CA PHE A 63 -5.01 -0.83 -9.22
C PHE A 63 -5.26 -2.10 -10.03
N GLN A 64 -5.44 -3.25 -9.38
CA GLN A 64 -5.73 -4.51 -10.04
C GLN A 64 -7.08 -4.50 -10.77
N THR A 65 -8.08 -3.82 -10.21
CA THR A 65 -9.42 -3.72 -10.82
C THR A 65 -9.39 -2.83 -12.05
N VAL A 66 -8.79 -1.64 -11.93
CA VAL A 66 -8.72 -0.64 -13.01
C VAL A 66 -7.84 -1.11 -14.17
N LEU A 67 -6.67 -1.70 -13.83
CA LEU A 67 -5.73 -2.18 -14.84
C LEU A 67 -6.06 -3.59 -15.35
N ASN A 68 -7.09 -4.21 -14.82
CA ASN A 68 -7.45 -5.61 -15.09
C ASN A 68 -6.24 -6.54 -15.07
N ASN A 69 -5.31 -6.27 -14.16
CA ASN A 69 -4.06 -6.97 -14.02
C ASN A 69 -3.81 -7.34 -12.54
N ALA A 70 -3.70 -8.63 -12.27
CA ALA A 70 -3.51 -9.15 -10.93
C ALA A 70 -2.16 -8.73 -10.28
N LEU A 71 -1.18 -8.32 -11.08
CA LEU A 71 0.14 -7.90 -10.62
C LEU A 71 0.26 -6.37 -10.51
N ALA A 72 -0.84 -5.64 -10.68
CA ALA A 72 -0.83 -4.18 -10.58
C ALA A 72 -0.80 -3.71 -9.12
N ASP A 73 0.08 -2.77 -8.85
CA ASP A 73 0.20 -2.05 -7.57
C ASP A 73 0.82 -0.66 -7.78
N SER A 74 1.10 0.05 -6.69
CA SER A 74 1.71 1.38 -6.75
C SER A 74 3.14 1.40 -7.32
N PHE A 75 3.85 0.26 -7.24
CA PHE A 75 5.20 0.14 -7.80
C PHE A 75 5.16 -0.02 -9.32
N THR A 76 4.24 -0.81 -9.83
CA THR A 76 4.09 -1.04 -11.27
C THR A 76 3.72 0.22 -12.04
N LEU A 77 3.08 1.20 -11.37
CA LEU A 77 2.80 2.53 -11.92
C LEU A 77 3.89 3.57 -11.61
N GLY A 78 4.98 3.18 -10.95
CA GLY A 78 6.07 4.08 -10.57
C GLY A 78 5.72 5.09 -9.47
N LEU A 79 4.50 5.04 -8.90
CA LEU A 79 4.01 6.02 -7.92
C LEU A 79 4.81 5.99 -6.63
N ALA A 80 5.10 4.80 -6.13
CA ALA A 80 5.93 4.62 -4.94
C ALA A 80 7.36 5.15 -5.17
N SER A 81 7.94 4.94 -6.36
CA SER A 81 9.27 5.46 -6.71
C SER A 81 9.28 6.99 -6.77
N GLY A 82 8.23 7.61 -7.35
CA GLY A 82 8.08 9.06 -7.35
C GLY A 82 7.94 9.62 -5.93
N ALA A 83 7.08 9.03 -5.11
CA ALA A 83 6.91 9.40 -3.71
C ALA A 83 8.22 9.31 -2.94
N THR A 84 8.98 8.23 -3.13
CA THR A 84 10.28 8.01 -2.48
C THR A 84 11.33 9.01 -2.92
N PHE A 85 11.42 9.29 -4.23
CA PHE A 85 12.32 10.32 -4.72
C PHE A 85 11.99 11.69 -4.12
N GLY A 86 10.69 12.05 -4.06
CA GLY A 86 10.23 13.29 -3.43
C GLY A 86 10.66 13.39 -1.97
N SER A 87 10.41 12.36 -1.18
CA SER A 87 10.84 12.29 0.22
C SER A 87 12.36 12.36 0.36
N GLY A 88 13.09 11.60 -0.46
CA GLY A 88 14.55 11.62 -0.50
C GLY A 88 15.10 12.99 -0.87
N LEU A 89 14.47 13.72 -1.79
CA LEU A 89 14.83 15.07 -2.17
C LEU A 89 14.62 16.06 -1.01
N ALA A 90 13.50 15.97 -0.29
CA ALA A 90 13.26 16.79 0.88
C ALA A 90 14.33 16.58 1.97
N LEU A 91 14.67 15.31 2.24
CA LEU A 91 15.77 14.95 3.16
C LEU A 91 17.13 15.42 2.66
N PHE A 92 17.40 15.32 1.36
CA PHE A 92 18.64 15.80 0.75
C PHE A 92 18.81 17.31 0.89
N LEU A 93 17.75 18.08 0.69
CA LEU A 93 17.72 19.52 0.86
C LEU A 93 17.83 19.94 2.34
N GLY A 94 17.62 19.02 3.27
CA GLY A 94 17.66 19.31 4.72
C GLY A 94 16.41 20.02 5.21
N LEU A 95 15.30 19.84 4.53
CA LEU A 95 14.00 20.41 4.91
C LEU A 95 13.49 19.74 6.20
N THR A 96 12.60 20.43 6.90
CA THR A 96 11.93 19.88 8.09
C THR A 96 11.04 18.69 7.73
N THR A 97 10.73 17.84 8.70
CA THR A 97 9.89 16.66 8.54
C THR A 97 8.52 16.96 7.92
N LEU A 98 8.01 18.18 8.11
CA LEU A 98 6.73 18.64 7.53
C LEU A 98 6.75 18.70 5.99
N TRP A 99 7.91 18.88 5.37
CA TRP A 99 8.04 18.96 3.92
C TRP A 99 8.16 17.59 3.24
N ILE A 100 8.53 16.55 3.98
CA ILE A 100 8.67 15.19 3.45
C ILE A 100 7.36 14.71 2.81
N PRO A 101 6.19 14.77 3.49
CA PRO A 101 4.91 14.39 2.89
C PRO A 101 4.54 15.25 1.66
N VAL A 102 4.80 16.55 1.72
CA VAL A 102 4.49 17.46 0.61
C VAL A 102 5.25 17.06 -0.65
N PHE A 103 6.55 16.83 -0.54
CA PHE A 103 7.39 16.39 -1.67
C PHE A 103 7.00 14.99 -2.15
N SER A 104 6.76 14.06 -1.22
CA SER A 104 6.31 12.70 -1.55
C SER A 104 5.03 12.70 -2.38
N ILE A 105 4.01 13.41 -1.92
CA ILE A 105 2.73 13.53 -2.61
C ILE A 105 2.91 14.20 -3.97
N THR A 106 3.64 15.32 -4.01
CA THR A 106 3.87 16.08 -5.25
C THR A 106 4.53 15.23 -6.32
N PHE A 107 5.61 14.53 -6.00
CA PHE A 107 6.31 13.68 -6.96
C PHE A 107 5.56 12.41 -7.34
N SER A 108 4.74 11.86 -6.44
CA SER A 108 3.81 10.78 -6.78
C SER A 108 2.77 11.24 -7.80
N PHE A 109 2.19 12.43 -7.62
CA PHE A 109 1.25 12.99 -8.61
C PHE A 109 1.92 13.38 -9.92
N ILE A 110 3.13 13.92 -9.89
CA ILE A 110 3.92 14.15 -11.11
C ILE A 110 4.09 12.83 -11.87
N THR A 111 4.45 11.75 -11.17
CA THR A 111 4.56 10.41 -11.76
C THR A 111 3.24 9.98 -12.39
N LEU A 112 2.12 10.08 -11.66
CA LEU A 112 0.81 9.71 -12.17
C LEU A 112 0.46 10.49 -13.44
N ILE A 113 0.57 11.81 -13.40
CA ILE A 113 0.26 12.68 -14.55
C ILE A 113 1.14 12.31 -15.74
N THR A 114 2.45 12.12 -15.54
CA THR A 114 3.38 11.77 -16.62
C THR A 114 3.03 10.42 -17.23
N VAL A 115 2.71 9.41 -16.41
CA VAL A 115 2.28 8.09 -16.88
C VAL A 115 0.98 8.18 -17.67
N LEU A 116 0.00 8.95 -17.21
CA LEU A 116 -1.28 9.14 -17.91
C LEU A 116 -1.11 9.88 -19.23
N VAL A 117 -0.29 10.94 -19.25
CA VAL A 117 0.03 11.70 -20.49
C VAL A 117 0.76 10.82 -21.49
N MET A 118 1.80 10.10 -21.07
CA MET A 118 2.51 9.16 -21.96
C MET A 118 1.57 8.10 -22.53
N THR A 119 0.67 7.58 -21.69
CA THR A 119 -0.30 6.59 -22.14
C THR A 119 -1.26 7.19 -23.14
N SER A 120 -1.78 8.39 -22.91
CA SER A 120 -2.71 9.06 -23.85
C SER A 120 -2.09 9.43 -25.18
N VAL A 121 -0.80 9.79 -25.19
CA VAL A 121 -0.07 10.16 -26.42
C VAL A 121 0.34 8.93 -27.22
N LEU A 122 0.79 7.86 -26.56
CA LEU A 122 1.33 6.67 -27.21
C LEU A 122 0.26 5.65 -27.64
N SER A 123 -1.00 5.82 -27.23
CA SER A 123 -2.04 4.86 -27.55
C SER A 123 -3.23 5.49 -28.26
N GLN A 124 -3.75 4.75 -29.26
CA GLN A 124 -5.05 5.02 -29.86
C GLN A 124 -6.17 4.34 -29.04
N GLY A 125 -6.24 4.60 -27.76
CA GLY A 125 -7.10 3.93 -26.80
C GLY A 125 -6.46 3.94 -25.42
N TYR A 126 -6.91 3.07 -24.54
CA TYR A 126 -6.34 2.96 -23.19
C TYR A 126 -5.65 1.59 -22.97
N PRO A 127 -4.51 1.32 -23.63
CA PRO A 127 -3.85 0.04 -23.46
C PRO A 127 -3.14 0.01 -22.09
N VAL A 128 -3.68 -0.78 -21.18
CA VAL A 128 -3.13 -1.10 -19.85
C VAL A 128 -1.62 -1.45 -19.93
N ARG A 129 -1.21 -2.09 -21.04
CA ARG A 129 0.20 -2.45 -21.27
C ARG A 129 1.12 -1.23 -21.34
N ILE A 130 0.71 -0.15 -22.05
CA ILE A 130 1.51 1.08 -22.16
C ILE A 130 1.54 1.79 -20.81
N LEU A 131 0.44 1.81 -20.08
CA LEU A 131 0.37 2.42 -18.76
C LEU A 131 1.35 1.75 -17.77
N ILE A 132 1.38 0.42 -17.72
CA ILE A 132 2.33 -0.32 -16.89
C ILE A 132 3.77 -0.07 -17.35
N LEU A 133 4.05 -0.13 -18.65
CA LEU A 133 5.40 0.07 -19.18
C LEU A 133 5.90 1.49 -18.87
N SER A 134 5.08 2.51 -19.10
CA SER A 134 5.40 3.90 -18.76
C SER A 134 5.68 4.06 -17.27
N GLY A 135 4.86 3.43 -16.41
CA GLY A 135 5.05 3.45 -14.98
C GLY A 135 6.39 2.84 -14.53
N LEU A 136 6.74 1.69 -15.09
CA LEU A 136 8.04 1.03 -14.82
C LEU A 136 9.22 1.89 -15.28
N MET A 137 9.14 2.51 -16.46
CA MET A 137 10.21 3.38 -16.98
C MET A 137 10.41 4.63 -16.13
N ILE A 138 9.31 5.31 -15.74
CA ILE A 138 9.37 6.49 -14.89
C ILE A 138 9.80 6.11 -13.46
N GLY A 139 9.34 4.98 -12.95
CA GLY A 139 9.80 4.45 -11.67
C GLY A 139 11.30 4.18 -11.65
N ALA A 140 11.84 3.58 -12.71
CA ALA A 140 13.28 3.37 -12.87
C ALA A 140 14.06 4.69 -12.93
N LEU A 141 13.51 5.71 -13.63
CA LEU A 141 14.10 7.05 -13.67
C LEU A 141 14.19 7.67 -12.28
N PHE A 142 13.09 7.68 -11.51
CA PHE A 142 13.09 8.25 -10.16
C PHE A 142 14.00 7.48 -9.20
N ASN A 143 14.06 6.16 -9.29
CA ASN A 143 15.01 5.37 -8.52
C ASN A 143 16.47 5.74 -8.87
N SER A 144 16.80 5.90 -10.14
CA SER A 144 18.12 6.32 -10.58
C SER A 144 18.49 7.72 -10.08
N LEU A 145 17.53 8.67 -10.13
CA LEU A 145 17.72 10.02 -9.59
C LEU A 145 17.91 9.99 -8.07
N LEU A 146 17.20 9.13 -7.35
CA LEU A 146 17.37 8.96 -5.91
C LEU A 146 18.77 8.44 -5.57
N TYR A 147 19.26 7.42 -6.29
CA TYR A 147 20.65 6.93 -6.14
C TYR A 147 21.67 8.03 -6.43
N PHE A 148 21.42 8.85 -7.42
CA PHE A 148 22.29 10.00 -7.74
C PHE A 148 22.33 11.00 -6.57
N LEU A 149 21.19 11.33 -5.93
CA LEU A 149 21.15 12.19 -4.75
C LEU A 149 21.96 11.60 -3.58
N ILE A 150 21.88 10.29 -3.37
CA ILE A 150 22.62 9.59 -2.32
C ILE A 150 24.14 9.72 -2.57
N LEU A 151 24.58 9.54 -3.81
CA LEU A 151 25.99 9.67 -4.17
C LEU A 151 26.55 11.09 -3.95
N LEU A 152 25.72 12.12 -4.14
CA LEU A 152 26.13 13.51 -3.89
C LEU A 152 26.31 13.84 -2.42
N LYS A 153 25.60 13.18 -1.51
CA LYS A 153 25.70 13.38 -0.03
C LYS A 153 25.76 12.04 0.71
N PRO A 154 26.87 11.29 0.67
CA PRO A 154 26.98 9.97 1.31
C PRO A 154 26.70 9.98 2.83
N ARG A 155 26.94 11.10 3.49
CA ARG A 155 26.65 11.27 4.93
C ARG A 155 25.15 11.12 5.28
N LYS A 156 24.25 11.34 4.32
CA LYS A 156 22.79 11.16 4.50
C LYS A 156 22.30 9.77 4.08
N LEU A 157 23.19 8.89 3.64
CA LEU A 157 22.84 7.55 3.17
C LEU A 157 22.01 6.79 4.22
N ASN A 158 22.44 6.75 5.47
CA ASN A 158 21.74 6.00 6.53
C ASN A 158 20.33 6.56 6.78
N THR A 159 20.16 7.88 6.79
CA THR A 159 18.85 8.52 6.98
C THR A 159 17.90 8.19 5.83
N ILE A 160 18.39 8.30 4.61
CA ILE A 160 17.57 7.98 3.41
C ILE A 160 17.31 6.48 3.34
N ALA A 161 18.30 5.63 3.63
CA ALA A 161 18.14 4.20 3.61
C ALA A 161 17.11 3.70 4.65
N ASN A 162 17.17 4.21 5.88
CA ASN A 162 16.19 3.88 6.91
C ASN A 162 14.76 4.26 6.48
N TYR A 163 14.60 5.43 5.87
CA TYR A 163 13.32 5.83 5.31
C TYR A 163 12.87 4.90 4.16
N LEU A 164 13.81 4.48 3.28
CA LEU A 164 13.51 3.58 2.16
C LEU A 164 13.06 2.19 2.61
N PHE A 165 13.58 1.68 3.71
CA PHE A 165 13.19 0.35 4.19
C PHE A 165 11.76 0.29 4.75
N GLY A 166 11.17 1.44 5.06
CA GLY A 166 9.80 1.52 5.57
C GLY A 166 9.62 0.77 6.89
N GLY A 167 8.92 1.35 7.83
CA GLY A 167 8.67 0.73 9.12
C GLY A 167 7.92 1.66 10.05
N PHE A 168 7.62 1.19 11.26
CA PHE A 168 6.76 1.87 12.21
C PHE A 168 7.53 2.32 13.47
N GLY A 169 8.88 2.42 13.38
CA GLY A 169 9.73 2.80 14.52
C GLY A 169 9.48 4.20 15.04
N ASP A 170 9.14 5.12 14.14
CA ASP A 170 8.91 6.54 14.42
C ASP A 170 7.42 6.92 14.41
N ALA A 171 6.54 5.95 14.74
CA ALA A 171 5.10 6.13 14.70
C ALA A 171 4.63 7.13 15.77
N GLU A 172 3.87 8.13 15.34
CA GLU A 172 3.28 9.17 16.17
C GLU A 172 1.77 9.31 15.91
N TYR A 173 1.01 9.74 16.92
CA TYR A 173 -0.44 9.98 16.76
C TYR A 173 -0.76 11.04 15.69
N SER A 174 0.13 12.01 15.48
CA SER A 174 0.01 13.02 14.41
C SER A 174 -0.02 12.34 13.04
N ASN A 175 0.90 11.40 12.79
CA ASN A 175 1.00 10.65 11.54
C ASN A 175 -0.22 9.74 11.36
N VAL A 176 -0.57 8.99 12.43
CA VAL A 176 -1.74 8.11 12.46
C VAL A 176 -3.01 8.87 12.11
N SER A 177 -3.21 10.08 12.66
CA SER A 177 -4.41 10.87 12.37
C SER A 177 -4.48 11.33 10.93
N ILE A 178 -3.37 11.78 10.33
CA ILE A 178 -3.33 12.21 8.91
C ILE A 178 -3.61 11.02 7.99
N ILE A 179 -2.96 9.88 8.24
CA ILE A 179 -3.15 8.65 7.48
C ILE A 179 -4.60 8.16 7.59
N ALA A 180 -5.17 8.17 8.81
CA ALA A 180 -6.55 7.74 9.05
C ALA A 180 -7.58 8.64 8.36
N ILE A 181 -7.45 9.97 8.50
CA ILE A 181 -8.35 10.93 7.84
C ILE A 181 -8.31 10.76 6.33
N THR A 182 -7.11 10.65 5.77
CA THR A 182 -6.94 10.45 4.32
C THR A 182 -7.57 9.15 3.86
N PHE A 183 -7.39 8.07 4.63
CA PHE A 183 -7.99 6.78 4.31
C PHE A 183 -9.52 6.82 4.36
N ILE A 184 -10.11 7.47 5.35
CA ILE A 184 -11.57 7.64 5.46
C ILE A 184 -12.12 8.43 4.26
N ILE A 185 -11.48 9.53 3.89
CA ILE A 185 -11.87 10.32 2.70
C ILE A 185 -11.79 9.47 1.43
N ALA A 186 -10.72 8.71 1.28
CA ALA A 186 -10.53 7.82 0.14
C ALA A 186 -11.58 6.70 0.09
N LEU A 187 -11.90 6.08 1.24
CA LEU A 187 -12.96 5.06 1.33
C LEU A 187 -14.33 5.64 0.92
N PHE A 188 -14.62 6.87 1.34
CA PHE A 188 -15.84 7.55 0.91
C PHE A 188 -15.85 7.77 -0.62
N GLY A 189 -14.74 8.26 -1.21
CA GLY A 189 -14.60 8.38 -2.65
C GLY A 189 -14.76 7.06 -3.40
N ILE A 190 -14.13 5.99 -2.88
CA ILE A 190 -14.26 4.63 -3.44
C ILE A 190 -15.71 4.14 -3.36
N PHE A 191 -16.40 4.42 -2.26
CA PHE A 191 -17.80 4.01 -2.08
C PHE A 191 -18.71 4.66 -3.14
N ILE A 192 -18.50 5.94 -3.46
CA ILE A 192 -19.24 6.65 -4.50
C ILE A 192 -19.07 5.98 -5.87
N ILE A 193 -17.84 5.59 -6.23
CA ILE A 193 -17.53 4.99 -7.54
C ILE A 193 -17.57 3.44 -7.53
N LEU A 194 -18.00 2.82 -6.42
CA LEU A 194 -17.92 1.36 -6.25
C LEU A 194 -18.70 0.59 -7.34
N ASN A 195 -19.86 1.10 -7.75
CA ASN A 195 -20.67 0.46 -8.77
C ASN A 195 -20.01 0.58 -10.15
N GLN A 196 -19.39 1.68 -10.46
CA GLN A 196 -18.63 1.89 -11.69
C GLN A 196 -17.37 1.00 -11.71
N LEU A 197 -16.67 0.84 -10.57
CA LEU A 197 -15.54 -0.09 -10.44
C LEU A 197 -15.96 -1.55 -10.67
N LYS A 198 -17.17 -1.94 -10.25
CA LYS A 198 -17.70 -3.30 -10.58
C LYS A 198 -17.89 -3.49 -12.07
N LEU A 199 -18.33 -2.47 -12.79
CA LEU A 199 -18.48 -2.55 -14.25
C LEU A 199 -17.12 -2.68 -14.94
N LEU A 200 -16.08 -1.98 -14.48
CA LEU A 200 -14.72 -2.09 -15.02
C LEU A 200 -14.19 -3.54 -14.98
N GLN A 201 -14.61 -4.35 -14.00
CA GLN A 201 -14.20 -5.77 -13.93
C GLN A 201 -14.71 -6.61 -15.12
N LEU A 202 -15.72 -6.14 -15.86
CA LEU A 202 -16.24 -6.82 -17.06
C LEU A 202 -15.33 -6.63 -18.28
N GLY A 203 -14.33 -5.79 -18.18
CA GLY A 203 -13.44 -5.38 -19.26
C GLY A 203 -13.92 -4.11 -19.98
N GLU A 204 -13.00 -3.46 -20.67
CA GLU A 204 -13.21 -2.13 -21.26
C GLU A 204 -14.38 -2.07 -22.24
N LEU A 205 -14.42 -2.96 -23.24
CA LEU A 205 -15.45 -2.97 -24.27
C LEU A 205 -16.87 -3.17 -23.70
N LYS A 206 -17.02 -4.11 -22.74
CA LYS A 206 -18.30 -4.36 -22.10
C LYS A 206 -18.74 -3.20 -21.22
N SER A 207 -17.81 -2.57 -20.53
CA SER A 207 -18.10 -1.42 -19.67
C SER A 207 -18.55 -0.22 -20.50
N GLN A 208 -17.91 0.04 -21.63
CA GLN A 208 -18.31 1.09 -22.57
C GLN A 208 -19.69 0.84 -23.16
N SER A 209 -20.00 -0.41 -23.57
CA SER A 209 -21.31 -0.77 -24.09
C SER A 209 -22.45 -0.61 -23.06
N LEU A 210 -22.12 -0.62 -21.77
CA LEU A 210 -23.05 -0.33 -20.67
C LEU A 210 -23.13 1.17 -20.33
N GLY A 211 -22.51 2.04 -21.14
CA GLY A 211 -22.56 3.49 -20.99
C GLY A 211 -21.57 4.06 -19.97
N LEU A 212 -20.59 3.27 -19.50
CA LEU A 212 -19.59 3.75 -18.57
C LEU A 212 -18.52 4.57 -19.29
N ASN A 213 -18.24 5.78 -18.80
CA ASN A 213 -17.04 6.52 -19.20
C ASN A 213 -15.82 5.88 -18.48
N VAL A 214 -15.25 4.85 -19.14
CA VAL A 214 -14.13 4.06 -18.60
C VAL A 214 -12.94 4.93 -18.26
N GLN A 215 -12.62 5.89 -19.13
CA GLN A 215 -11.46 6.77 -18.94
C GLN A 215 -11.59 7.65 -17.68
N LEU A 216 -12.75 8.28 -17.50
CA LEU A 216 -12.99 9.12 -16.34
C LEU A 216 -12.93 8.34 -15.02
N ILE A 217 -13.60 7.17 -14.97
CA ILE A 217 -13.60 6.35 -13.74
C ILE A 217 -12.23 5.78 -13.44
N THR A 218 -11.47 5.39 -14.48
CA THR A 218 -10.08 4.98 -14.34
C THR A 218 -9.23 6.08 -13.71
N TYR A 219 -9.32 7.32 -14.21
CA TYR A 219 -8.54 8.45 -13.68
C TYR A 219 -8.89 8.76 -12.23
N ILE A 220 -10.18 8.82 -11.90
CA ILE A 220 -10.64 9.07 -10.53
C ILE A 220 -10.12 7.98 -9.58
N ALA A 221 -10.27 6.71 -9.97
CA ALA A 221 -9.82 5.57 -9.17
C ALA A 221 -8.30 5.57 -8.97
N LEU A 222 -7.52 5.84 -10.03
CA LEU A 222 -6.06 5.95 -9.95
C LEU A 222 -5.64 7.13 -9.07
N CYS A 223 -6.30 8.30 -9.17
CA CYS A 223 -6.02 9.44 -8.31
C CYS A 223 -6.25 9.10 -6.82
N ILE A 224 -7.37 8.47 -6.48
CA ILE A 224 -7.67 8.08 -5.09
C ILE A 224 -6.62 7.08 -4.58
N ALA A 225 -6.34 6.01 -5.33
CA ALA A 225 -5.38 4.99 -4.93
C ALA A 225 -3.96 5.55 -4.82
N SER A 226 -3.56 6.45 -5.72
CA SER A 226 -2.25 7.12 -5.70
C SER A 226 -2.12 8.03 -4.49
N MET A 227 -3.16 8.81 -4.16
CA MET A 227 -3.15 9.73 -3.02
C MET A 227 -2.93 8.98 -1.70
N ILE A 228 -3.71 7.92 -1.44
CA ILE A 228 -3.55 7.14 -0.19
C ILE A 228 -2.21 6.44 -0.12
N THR A 229 -1.70 5.94 -1.25
CA THR A 229 -0.37 5.32 -1.30
C THR A 229 0.73 6.35 -1.08
N ALA A 230 0.66 7.52 -1.70
CA ALA A 230 1.67 8.57 -1.57
C ALA A 230 1.78 9.09 -0.14
N ILE A 231 0.64 9.33 0.52
CA ILE A 231 0.61 9.75 1.92
C ILE A 231 1.18 8.64 2.82
N ASN A 232 0.78 7.38 2.59
CA ASN A 232 1.32 6.28 3.37
C ASN A 232 2.84 6.15 3.20
N VAL A 233 3.36 6.22 1.97
CA VAL A 233 4.82 6.19 1.71
C VAL A 233 5.53 7.37 2.35
N ALA A 234 4.88 8.54 2.42
CA ALA A 234 5.45 9.73 3.02
C ALA A 234 5.75 9.59 4.52
N TYR A 235 4.92 8.88 5.25
CA TYR A 235 5.06 8.73 6.71
C TYR A 235 5.74 7.42 7.11
N VAL A 236 5.45 6.34 6.41
CA VAL A 236 5.88 4.98 6.78
C VAL A 236 7.06 4.49 5.94
N GLY A 237 7.33 5.16 4.81
CA GLY A 237 8.30 4.69 3.84
C GLY A 237 7.74 3.60 2.90
N ILE A 238 8.65 2.90 2.22
CA ILE A 238 8.27 1.94 1.17
C ILE A 238 7.89 0.60 1.79
N ILE A 239 6.64 0.17 1.55
CA ILE A 239 6.21 -1.20 1.87
C ILE A 239 5.61 -1.82 0.60
N GLY A 240 6.31 -2.78 0.03
CA GLY A 240 5.89 -3.48 -1.18
C GLY A 240 5.14 -4.77 -0.92
N PHE A 241 4.67 -5.38 -2.01
CA PHE A 241 4.06 -6.71 -2.11
C PHE A 241 2.69 -6.89 -1.44
N ILE A 242 2.39 -6.27 -0.29
CA ILE A 242 1.12 -6.50 0.39
C ILE A 242 -0.08 -6.09 -0.47
N GLY A 243 0.02 -4.95 -1.16
CA GLY A 243 -0.99 -4.44 -2.09
C GLY A 243 -1.18 -5.32 -3.33
N MET A 244 -0.18 -6.10 -3.70
CA MET A 244 -0.25 -7.04 -4.80
C MET A 244 -0.77 -8.41 -4.35
N VAL A 245 -0.23 -8.95 -3.27
CA VAL A 245 -0.45 -10.33 -2.81
C VAL A 245 -1.86 -10.51 -2.23
N ILE A 246 -2.24 -9.65 -1.27
CA ILE A 246 -3.47 -9.86 -0.49
C ILE A 246 -4.74 -9.73 -1.35
N PRO A 247 -4.92 -8.70 -2.20
CA PRO A 247 -6.10 -8.61 -3.05
C PRO A 247 -6.21 -9.79 -4.01
N GLN A 248 -5.09 -10.27 -4.54
CA GLN A 248 -5.07 -11.42 -5.43
C GLN A 248 -5.45 -12.72 -4.72
N LEU A 249 -4.96 -12.94 -3.48
CA LEU A 249 -5.34 -14.08 -2.65
C LEU A 249 -6.84 -14.06 -2.34
N ILE A 250 -7.36 -12.91 -1.93
CA ILE A 250 -8.79 -12.75 -1.62
C ILE A 250 -9.63 -13.00 -2.88
N ARG A 251 -9.24 -12.46 -4.04
CA ARG A 251 -9.93 -12.69 -5.31
C ARG A 251 -9.96 -14.17 -5.68
N LYS A 252 -8.84 -14.89 -5.50
CA LYS A 252 -8.75 -16.33 -5.76
C LYS A 252 -9.62 -17.15 -4.81
N TRP A 253 -9.62 -16.80 -3.53
CA TRP A 253 -10.33 -17.52 -2.49
C TRP A 253 -11.83 -17.19 -2.47
N GLN A 254 -12.16 -15.92 -2.68
CA GLN A 254 -13.54 -15.38 -2.61
C GLN A 254 -14.02 -14.86 -3.98
N TRP A 255 -13.72 -15.59 -5.07
CA TRP A 255 -14.01 -15.18 -6.45
C TRP A 255 -15.50 -14.91 -6.74
N LYS A 256 -16.42 -15.55 -5.99
CA LYS A 256 -17.88 -15.36 -6.11
C LYS A 256 -18.40 -14.10 -5.41
N GLN A 257 -17.55 -13.42 -4.64
CA GLN A 257 -17.99 -12.25 -3.86
C GLN A 257 -17.94 -10.98 -4.70
N SER A 258 -18.87 -10.06 -4.40
CA SER A 258 -18.89 -8.73 -5.02
C SER A 258 -17.64 -7.94 -4.63
N LEU A 259 -17.25 -6.94 -5.45
CA LEU A 259 -16.09 -6.07 -5.19
C LEU A 259 -16.16 -5.40 -3.81
N GLY A 260 -17.34 -4.95 -3.37
CA GLY A 260 -17.49 -4.35 -2.04
C GLY A 260 -17.20 -5.31 -0.88
N ARG A 261 -17.54 -6.60 -1.04
CA ARG A 261 -17.21 -7.63 -0.05
C ARG A 261 -15.72 -7.96 -0.09
N GLN A 262 -15.10 -7.99 -1.27
CA GLN A 262 -13.65 -8.14 -1.40
C GLN A 262 -12.92 -6.94 -0.79
N LEU A 263 -13.43 -5.71 -0.93
CA LEU A 263 -12.90 -4.51 -0.30
C LEU A 263 -12.89 -4.64 1.23
N ALA A 264 -14.00 -5.07 1.83
CA ALA A 264 -14.08 -5.27 3.28
C ALA A 264 -13.06 -6.31 3.78
N LEU A 265 -12.88 -7.41 3.04
CA LEU A 265 -11.85 -8.40 3.38
C LEU A 265 -10.43 -7.85 3.22
N ASN A 266 -10.15 -7.04 2.20
CA ASN A 266 -8.85 -6.39 2.02
C ASN A 266 -8.51 -5.48 3.20
N ILE A 267 -9.47 -4.70 3.69
CA ILE A 267 -9.28 -3.85 4.86
C ILE A 267 -8.87 -4.71 6.08
N VAL A 268 -9.65 -5.73 6.41
CA VAL A 268 -9.40 -6.52 7.64
C VAL A 268 -8.14 -7.38 7.51
N ILE A 269 -7.98 -8.11 6.40
CA ILE A 269 -6.83 -9.01 6.21
C ILE A 269 -5.55 -8.23 5.97
N GLY A 270 -5.61 -7.11 5.23
CA GLY A 270 -4.45 -6.24 4.98
C GLY A 270 -3.89 -5.67 6.27
N GLY A 271 -4.75 -5.10 7.13
CA GLY A 271 -4.36 -4.62 8.45
C GLY A 271 -3.78 -5.73 9.31
N GLN A 272 -4.44 -6.89 9.33
CA GLN A 272 -3.99 -8.07 10.08
C GLN A 272 -2.58 -8.52 9.68
N ILE A 273 -2.33 -8.69 8.39
CA ILE A 273 -1.03 -9.18 7.89
C ILE A 273 0.08 -8.17 8.17
N MET A 274 -0.20 -6.86 8.08
CA MET A 274 0.77 -5.82 8.39
C MET A 274 1.14 -5.81 9.86
N VAL A 275 0.17 -5.89 10.77
CA VAL A 275 0.41 -5.98 12.21
C VAL A 275 1.24 -7.22 12.55
N MET A 276 0.92 -8.37 11.94
CA MET A 276 1.73 -9.58 12.14
C MET A 276 3.15 -9.42 11.62
N ALA A 277 3.35 -8.79 10.46
CA ALA A 277 4.67 -8.58 9.89
C ALA A 277 5.54 -7.67 10.77
N ASP A 278 4.96 -6.58 11.31
CA ASP A 278 5.67 -5.70 12.24
C ASP A 278 5.97 -6.40 13.57
N PHE A 279 5.02 -7.17 14.11
CA PHE A 279 5.24 -7.96 15.32
C PHE A 279 6.39 -8.97 15.14
N ILE A 280 6.40 -9.72 14.06
CA ILE A 280 7.46 -10.67 13.74
C ILE A 280 8.80 -9.95 13.57
N GLY A 281 8.82 -8.87 12.78
CA GLY A 281 10.03 -8.08 12.52
C GLY A 281 10.65 -7.45 13.78
N SER A 282 9.81 -7.06 14.75
CA SER A 282 10.28 -6.46 16.01
C SER A 282 10.78 -7.49 17.04
N HIS A 283 10.42 -8.77 16.92
CA HIS A 283 10.74 -9.77 17.95
C HIS A 283 11.69 -10.88 17.50
N ILE A 284 11.76 -11.19 16.19
CA ILE A 284 12.50 -12.37 15.68
C ILE A 284 14.02 -12.29 15.91
N LEU A 285 14.62 -11.10 15.86
CA LEU A 285 16.06 -10.85 16.05
C LEU A 285 16.33 -9.79 17.12
N SER A 286 15.48 -9.68 18.16
CA SER A 286 15.67 -8.70 19.23
C SER A 286 17.12 -8.74 19.76
N PRO A 287 17.82 -7.55 19.93
CA PRO A 287 17.27 -6.20 19.91
C PRO A 287 17.20 -5.55 18.52
N VAL A 288 17.64 -6.22 17.45
CA VAL A 288 17.60 -5.68 16.09
C VAL A 288 16.17 -5.78 15.54
N GLN A 289 15.61 -4.64 15.12
CA GLN A 289 14.28 -4.59 14.52
C GLN A 289 14.39 -4.75 13.00
N ILE A 290 13.72 -5.75 12.45
CA ILE A 290 13.59 -5.93 11.01
C ILE A 290 12.36 -5.17 10.53
N PRO A 291 12.49 -4.26 9.54
CA PRO A 291 11.34 -3.55 8.97
C PRO A 291 10.26 -4.52 8.45
N ALA A 292 8.99 -4.17 8.68
CA ALA A 292 7.85 -4.98 8.23
C ALA A 292 7.85 -5.23 6.72
N SER A 293 8.39 -4.29 5.93
CA SER A 293 8.55 -4.40 4.48
C SER A 293 9.38 -5.64 4.07
N ILE A 294 10.45 -5.93 4.81
CA ILE A 294 11.32 -7.09 4.57
C ILE A 294 10.56 -8.39 4.87
N ILE A 295 9.84 -8.44 5.99
CA ILE A 295 9.05 -9.62 6.37
C ILE A 295 7.97 -9.91 5.31
N ILE A 296 7.28 -8.86 4.85
CA ILE A 296 6.25 -8.99 3.81
C ILE A 296 6.86 -9.43 2.47
N ALA A 297 8.04 -8.92 2.11
CA ALA A 297 8.72 -9.34 0.88
C ALA A 297 9.13 -10.82 0.95
N LEU A 298 9.73 -11.26 2.07
CA LEU A 298 10.17 -12.65 2.27
C LEU A 298 9.00 -13.65 2.19
N ILE A 299 7.82 -13.29 2.66
CA ILE A 299 6.62 -14.14 2.61
C ILE A 299 5.88 -13.93 1.28
N GLY A 300 5.73 -12.70 0.84
CA GLY A 300 4.92 -12.32 -0.31
C GLY A 300 5.47 -12.82 -1.64
N ILE A 301 6.78 -12.74 -1.85
CA ILE A 301 7.41 -13.18 -3.10
C ILE A 301 7.19 -14.69 -3.36
N PRO A 302 7.47 -15.61 -2.42
CA PRO A 302 7.16 -17.03 -2.61
C PRO A 302 5.68 -17.31 -2.87
N VAL A 303 4.78 -16.59 -2.18
CA VAL A 303 3.33 -16.72 -2.40
C VAL A 303 2.95 -16.29 -3.82
N LEU A 304 3.50 -15.20 -4.34
CA LEU A 304 3.27 -14.77 -5.73
C LEU A 304 3.78 -15.80 -6.74
N PHE A 305 4.99 -16.33 -6.55
CA PHE A 305 5.51 -17.39 -7.42
C PHE A 305 4.61 -18.62 -7.42
N TYR A 306 4.17 -19.08 -6.25
CA TYR A 306 3.23 -20.19 -6.16
C TYR A 306 1.91 -19.88 -6.91
N MET A 307 1.40 -18.67 -6.79
CA MET A 307 0.17 -18.27 -7.48
C MET A 307 0.35 -18.27 -8.99
N LEU A 308 1.45 -17.76 -9.51
CA LEU A 308 1.78 -17.75 -10.95
C LEU A 308 1.87 -19.17 -11.51
N ILE A 309 2.61 -20.05 -10.85
CA ILE A 309 2.74 -21.45 -11.27
C ILE A 309 1.38 -22.17 -11.24
N SER A 310 0.56 -21.91 -10.20
CA SER A 310 -0.76 -22.52 -10.09
C SER A 310 -1.77 -22.04 -11.13
N GLN A 311 -1.59 -20.84 -11.67
CA GLN A 311 -2.41 -20.32 -12.79
C GLN A 311 -2.00 -20.95 -14.12
N SER A 312 -0.71 -21.09 -14.39
CA SER A 312 -0.19 -21.73 -15.59
C SER A 312 -0.71 -23.17 -15.76
N LYS A 313 -0.76 -23.93 -14.67
CA LYS A 313 -1.27 -25.33 -14.69
C LYS A 313 -2.78 -25.48 -14.96
N ARG A 314 -3.57 -24.40 -14.92
CA ARG A 314 -5.00 -24.42 -15.21
C ARG A 314 -5.33 -24.05 -16.67
N LEU A 315 -4.32 -23.58 -17.41
CA LEU A 315 -4.45 -23.20 -18.82
C LEU A 315 -3.99 -24.32 -19.76
N HIS A 316 -3.42 -25.35 -19.24
CA HIS A 316 -3.10 -26.64 -19.85
C HIS A 316 -4.02 -27.74 -19.28
#